data_5bce37c7c8da93c73fd2df13202b4712
#
_entry.id   5bce37c7c8da93c73fd2df13202b4712
#
_cell.length_a   1.000
_cell.length_b   1.000
_cell.length_c   1.000
_cell.angle_alpha   90.00
_cell.angle_beta   90.00
_cell.angle_gamma   90.00
#
_symmetry.space_group_name_H-M   'P 1'
#
loop_
_entity.id
_entity.type
_entity.pdbx_description
1 polymer ?
#
loop_
_entity_poly.entity_id
_entity_poly.type
_entity_poly.pdbx_seq_one_letter_code
_entity_poly.pdbx_strand_id
1 'polypeptide(L)'
;MTMTQPVMRKELLTALIDRRKPVAKIEVQEVTMNVGIEAPLHLHPCPTVGVVTEGQIAFEIEGEQTQHLNVGDAFYEPAHVRVAKFNNDGDTPAKFVVFYLLGENEKKTVRVLEK
;
A
#
# COMPACT_ATOMS: atom_id res chain seq x y z
N MET A 1 -1.25 -16.32 -38.03
CA MET A 1 -0.41 -16.26 -36.86
C MET A 1 -0.83 -15.08 -35.95
N THR A 2 -1.03 -15.33 -34.71
CA THR A 2 -1.41 -14.27 -33.79
C THR A 2 -0.18 -13.50 -33.35
N MET A 3 -0.21 -12.21 -33.49
CA MET A 3 0.88 -11.35 -33.03
C MET A 3 0.69 -11.08 -31.55
N THR A 4 1.69 -11.41 -30.76
CA THR A 4 1.73 -10.99 -29.38
C THR A 4 2.02 -9.50 -29.32
N GLN A 5 1.26 -8.75 -28.56
CA GLN A 5 1.56 -7.34 -28.39
C GLN A 5 2.92 -7.20 -27.68
N PRO A 6 3.82 -6.35 -28.20
CA PRO A 6 5.13 -6.15 -27.57
C PRO A 6 5.03 -5.50 -26.19
N VAL A 7 3.93 -4.80 -25.90
CA VAL A 7 3.68 -4.20 -24.59
C VAL A 7 2.28 -4.58 -24.15
N MET A 8 2.19 -5.17 -22.97
CA MET A 8 0.92 -5.54 -22.38
C MET A 8 0.70 -4.72 -21.11
N ARG A 9 -0.53 -4.25 -20.92
CA ARG A 9 -0.89 -3.48 -19.73
C ARG A 9 -2.06 -4.13 -19.01
N LYS A 10 -1.97 -4.18 -17.72
CA LYS A 10 -3.05 -4.67 -16.86
C LYS A 10 -3.27 -3.61 -15.78
N GLU A 11 -4.48 -3.09 -15.70
CA GLU A 11 -4.81 -2.16 -14.63
C GLU A 11 -4.91 -2.95 -13.32
N LEU A 12 -4.14 -2.53 -12.31
CA LEU A 12 -4.18 -3.15 -10.99
C LEU A 12 -5.09 -2.39 -10.04
N LEU A 13 -5.08 -1.07 -10.14
CA LEU A 13 -5.82 -0.22 -9.24
C LEU A 13 -5.91 1.19 -9.82
N THR A 14 -7.07 1.79 -9.67
CA THR A 14 -7.23 3.22 -9.88
C THR A 14 -7.81 3.79 -8.58
N ALA A 15 -7.04 4.63 -7.91
CA ALA A 15 -7.46 5.24 -6.67
C ALA A 15 -7.93 6.66 -6.90
N LEU A 16 -9.08 7.00 -6.32
CA LEU A 16 -9.61 8.35 -6.36
C LEU A 16 -9.22 9.08 -5.09
N ILE A 17 -8.66 10.26 -5.25
CA ILE A 17 -8.31 11.13 -4.12
C ILE A 17 -9.45 12.13 -3.96
N ASP A 18 -10.07 12.14 -2.77
CA ASP A 18 -11.27 12.93 -2.49
C ASP A 18 -11.11 14.42 -2.78
N ARG A 19 -9.91 14.94 -2.54
CA ARG A 19 -9.62 16.37 -2.72
C ARG A 19 -8.37 16.51 -3.54
N ARG A 20 -8.25 17.62 -4.22
CA ARG A 20 -7.00 17.94 -4.90
C ARG A 20 -5.85 17.85 -3.92
N LYS A 21 -4.84 17.11 -4.31
CA LYS A 21 -3.64 16.91 -3.52
C LYS A 21 -2.45 17.38 -4.33
N PRO A 22 -1.85 18.52 -3.97
CA PRO A 22 -0.59 18.93 -4.61
C PRO A 22 0.49 17.90 -4.28
N VAL A 23 1.13 17.37 -5.30
CA VAL A 23 2.21 16.39 -5.14
C VAL A 23 3.46 17.00 -5.73
N ALA A 24 4.48 17.17 -4.91
CA ALA A 24 5.77 17.72 -5.34
C ALA A 24 6.84 16.63 -5.42
N LYS A 25 6.63 15.50 -4.75
CA LYS A 25 7.58 14.39 -4.78
C LYS A 25 6.88 13.08 -4.48
N ILE A 26 7.48 12.01 -4.93
CA ILE A 26 7.01 10.66 -4.64
C ILE A 26 8.18 9.91 -4.01
N GLU A 27 7.96 9.37 -2.83
CA GLU A 27 8.94 8.51 -2.18
C GLU A 27 8.53 7.06 -2.42
N VAL A 28 9.48 6.24 -2.87
CA VAL A 28 9.24 4.82 -3.15
C VAL A 28 10.06 3.99 -2.17
N GLN A 29 9.41 3.05 -1.50
CA GLN A 29 10.09 2.16 -0.56
C GLN A 29 9.75 0.71 -0.88
N GLU A 30 10.73 -0.17 -0.74
CA GLU A 30 10.48 -1.60 -0.71
C GLU A 30 10.48 -2.01 0.76
N VAL A 31 9.42 -2.66 1.19
CA VAL A 31 9.24 -3.06 2.59
C VAL A 31 9.18 -4.58 2.66
N THR A 32 9.91 -5.14 3.61
CA THR A 32 9.87 -6.58 3.87
C THR A 32 9.31 -6.81 5.28
N MET A 33 8.33 -7.70 5.39
CA MET A 33 7.76 -8.10 6.66
C MET A 33 8.03 -9.59 6.87
N ASN A 34 8.73 -9.93 7.94
CA ASN A 34 8.95 -11.33 8.29
C ASN A 34 7.64 -12.00 8.69
N VAL A 35 7.68 -13.33 8.72
CA VAL A 35 6.50 -14.14 9.09
C VAL A 35 6.01 -13.72 10.48
N GLY A 36 4.70 -13.55 10.60
CA GLY A 36 4.05 -13.21 11.86
C GLY A 36 4.11 -11.75 12.28
N ILE A 37 4.78 -10.90 11.50
CA ILE A 37 4.86 -9.48 11.83
C ILE A 37 3.53 -8.80 11.54
N GLU A 38 3.08 -8.03 12.53
CA GLU A 38 1.86 -7.22 12.43
C GLU A 38 2.26 -5.75 12.58
N ALA A 39 1.81 -4.92 11.66
CA ALA A 39 2.03 -3.49 11.80
C ALA A 39 1.11 -2.94 12.91
N PRO A 40 1.60 -2.02 13.72
CA PRO A 40 0.73 -1.37 14.70
C PRO A 40 -0.34 -0.53 14.00
N LEU A 41 -1.39 -0.17 14.73
CA LEU A 41 -2.39 0.76 14.25
C LEU A 41 -1.68 2.04 13.79
N HIS A 42 -1.93 2.45 12.55
CA HIS A 42 -1.23 3.60 11.99
C HIS A 42 -2.08 4.30 10.93
N LEU A 43 -1.62 5.44 10.51
CA LEU A 43 -2.14 6.13 9.35
C LEU A 43 -0.97 6.69 8.54
N HIS A 44 -1.25 7.01 7.30
CA HIS A 44 -0.30 7.74 6.46
C HIS A 44 -0.79 9.17 6.31
N PRO A 45 0.06 10.17 6.57
CA PRO A 45 -0.36 11.56 6.36
C PRO A 45 -0.47 11.96 4.89
N CYS A 46 -0.16 11.05 3.99
CA CYS A 46 -0.23 11.27 2.54
C CYS A 46 -0.89 10.06 1.87
N PRO A 47 -1.44 10.23 0.68
CA PRO A 47 -1.96 9.09 -0.08
C PRO A 47 -0.83 8.09 -0.35
N THR A 48 -1.12 6.81 -0.15
CA THR A 48 -0.15 5.73 -0.25
C THR A 48 -0.70 4.63 -1.13
N VAL A 49 0.09 4.20 -2.10
CA VAL A 49 -0.29 3.14 -3.04
C VAL A 49 0.82 2.11 -3.03
N GLY A 50 0.46 0.83 -3.10
CA GLY A 50 1.48 -0.19 -3.15
C GLY A 50 1.06 -1.42 -3.94
N VAL A 51 2.04 -2.29 -4.16
CA VAL A 51 1.83 -3.59 -4.83
C VAL A 51 2.65 -4.64 -4.08
N VAL A 52 2.00 -5.77 -3.79
CA VAL A 52 2.66 -6.91 -3.15
C VAL A 52 3.50 -7.64 -4.19
N THR A 53 4.78 -7.87 -3.87
CA THR A 53 5.72 -8.55 -4.78
C THR A 53 6.12 -9.94 -4.29
N GLU A 54 5.99 -10.23 -3.00
CA GLU A 54 6.24 -11.56 -2.43
C GLU A 54 5.30 -11.81 -1.26
N GLY A 55 4.92 -13.07 -1.08
CA GLY A 55 4.10 -13.49 0.06
C GLY A 55 2.68 -12.98 0.00
N GLN A 56 2.11 -12.72 1.15
CA GLN A 56 0.74 -12.23 1.25
C GLN A 56 0.58 -11.33 2.47
N ILE A 57 -0.38 -10.41 2.38
CA ILE A 57 -0.65 -9.42 3.42
C ILE A 57 -2.14 -9.40 3.71
N ALA A 58 -2.49 -9.37 4.99
CA ALA A 58 -3.85 -9.08 5.44
C ALA A 58 -3.93 -7.57 5.70
N PHE A 59 -4.77 -6.89 4.94
CA PHE A 59 -4.91 -5.43 4.96
C PHE A 59 -6.32 -5.06 5.37
N GLU A 60 -6.45 -4.17 6.35
CA GLU A 60 -7.76 -3.72 6.79
C GLU A 60 -7.72 -2.26 7.17
N ILE A 61 -8.56 -1.47 6.52
CA ILE A 61 -8.87 -0.12 6.94
C ILE A 61 -9.90 -0.21 8.05
N GLU A 62 -9.73 0.57 9.11
CA GLU A 62 -10.66 0.57 10.24
C GLU A 62 -12.10 0.79 9.76
N GLY A 63 -13.00 -0.11 10.14
CA GLY A 63 -14.40 -0.06 9.73
C GLY A 63 -14.72 -0.75 8.42
N GLU A 64 -13.73 -1.31 7.73
CA GLU A 64 -13.92 -2.02 6.47
C GLU A 64 -13.54 -3.49 6.59
N GLN A 65 -13.87 -4.26 5.57
CA GLN A 65 -13.51 -5.68 5.55
C GLN A 65 -12.01 -5.86 5.35
N THR A 66 -11.49 -6.95 5.93
CA THR A 66 -10.12 -7.36 5.69
C THR A 66 -9.95 -7.78 4.22
N GLN A 67 -8.91 -7.27 3.59
CA GLN A 67 -8.51 -7.70 2.25
C GLN A 67 -7.29 -8.60 2.38
N HIS A 68 -7.30 -9.69 1.61
CA HIS A 68 -6.15 -10.60 1.53
C HIS A 68 -5.42 -10.32 0.23
N LEU A 69 -4.25 -9.72 0.35
CA LEU A 69 -3.46 -9.29 -0.81
C LEU A 69 -2.41 -10.35 -1.13
N ASN A 70 -2.44 -10.81 -2.37
CA ASN A 70 -1.46 -11.76 -2.90
C ASN A 70 -0.48 -11.05 -3.83
N VAL A 71 0.54 -11.78 -4.27
CA VAL A 71 1.52 -11.24 -5.22
C VAL A 71 0.79 -10.66 -6.44
N GLY A 72 1.13 -9.43 -6.79
CA GLY A 72 0.51 -8.72 -7.91
C GLY A 72 -0.70 -7.87 -7.52
N ASP A 73 -1.21 -8.02 -6.30
CA ASP A 73 -2.34 -7.20 -5.86
C ASP A 73 -1.88 -5.82 -5.42
N ALA A 74 -2.60 -4.80 -5.88
CA ALA A 74 -2.35 -3.43 -5.49
C ALA A 74 -3.30 -3.02 -4.38
N PHE A 75 -2.87 -2.07 -3.56
CA PHE A 75 -3.67 -1.54 -2.47
C PHE A 75 -3.53 -0.03 -2.38
N TYR A 76 -4.53 0.60 -1.80
CA TYR A 76 -4.56 2.04 -1.59
C TYR A 76 -4.91 2.35 -0.15
N GLU A 77 -4.09 3.20 0.47
CA GLU A 77 -4.33 3.71 1.81
C GLU A 77 -4.56 5.21 1.69
N PRO A 78 -5.81 5.67 1.80
CA PRO A 78 -6.09 7.11 1.76
C PRO A 78 -5.36 7.85 2.88
N ALA A 79 -5.04 9.11 2.64
CA ALA A 79 -4.41 9.94 3.66
C ALA A 79 -5.30 10.06 4.90
N HIS A 80 -4.68 9.99 6.08
CA HIS A 80 -5.34 10.18 7.39
C HIS A 80 -6.36 9.12 7.76
N VAL A 81 -6.43 8.03 7.01
CA VAL A 81 -7.33 6.91 7.31
C VAL A 81 -6.57 5.91 8.19
N ARG A 82 -7.23 5.42 9.25
CA ARG A 82 -6.61 4.48 10.19
C ARG A 82 -6.54 3.10 9.57
N VAL A 83 -5.34 2.55 9.52
CA VAL A 83 -5.09 1.19 9.04
C VAL A 83 -5.08 0.28 10.27
N ALA A 84 -6.11 -0.56 10.36
CA ALA A 84 -6.29 -1.45 11.50
C ALA A 84 -5.42 -2.69 11.41
N LYS A 85 -5.17 -3.18 10.20
CA LYS A 85 -4.31 -4.34 9.97
C LYS A 85 -3.45 -4.13 8.74
N PHE A 86 -2.20 -4.47 8.86
CA PHE A 86 -1.30 -4.64 7.74
C PHE A 86 -0.28 -5.68 8.19
N ASN A 87 -0.64 -6.94 8.01
CA ASN A 87 0.01 -8.06 8.68
C ASN A 87 0.49 -9.09 7.67
N ASN A 88 1.66 -9.67 7.94
CA ASN A 88 2.05 -10.87 7.23
C ASN A 88 1.42 -12.06 7.93
N ASP A 89 0.32 -12.55 7.41
CA ASP A 89 -0.40 -13.71 7.93
C ASP A 89 -0.09 -15.00 7.17
N GLY A 90 0.91 -14.95 6.28
CA GLY A 90 1.37 -16.10 5.54
C GLY A 90 2.47 -16.85 6.27
N ASP A 91 3.05 -17.83 5.60
CA ASP A 91 4.12 -18.67 6.13
C ASP A 91 5.49 -18.37 5.52
N THR A 92 5.59 -17.34 4.72
CA THR A 92 6.84 -16.85 4.12
C THR A 92 6.95 -15.35 4.35
N PRO A 93 8.17 -14.78 4.25
CA PRO A 93 8.30 -13.32 4.29
C PRO A 93 7.46 -12.67 3.19
N ALA A 94 6.90 -11.51 3.50
CA ALA A 94 6.14 -10.73 2.54
C ALA A 94 6.93 -9.49 2.15
N LYS A 95 6.80 -9.09 0.89
CA LYS A 95 7.48 -7.91 0.37
C LYS A 95 6.52 -7.12 -0.48
N PHE A 96 6.59 -5.80 -0.36
CA PHE A 96 5.75 -4.92 -1.16
C PHE A 96 6.50 -3.63 -1.45
N VAL A 97 6.10 -2.99 -2.55
CA VAL A 97 6.64 -1.68 -2.95
C VAL A 97 5.54 -0.66 -2.71
N VAL A 98 5.87 0.43 -2.04
CA VAL A 98 4.92 1.51 -1.74
C VAL A 98 5.39 2.82 -2.30
N PHE A 99 4.43 3.64 -2.69
CA PHE A 99 4.62 4.96 -3.26
C PHE A 99 3.87 5.95 -2.39
N TYR A 100 4.60 6.90 -1.80
CA TYR A 100 4.03 7.95 -0.96
C TYR A 100 3.98 9.24 -1.77
N LEU A 101 2.77 9.79 -1.90
CA LEU A 101 2.54 11.00 -2.71
C LEU A 101 2.61 12.22 -1.78
N LEU A 102 3.76 12.89 -1.80
CA LEU A 102 4.07 13.93 -0.83
C LEU A 102 4.00 15.32 -1.44
N GLY A 103 3.43 16.26 -0.68
CA GLY A 103 3.48 17.66 -1.02
C GLY A 103 4.86 18.25 -0.72
N GLU A 104 5.07 19.51 -1.11
CA GLU A 104 6.37 20.17 -1.04
C GLU A 104 6.99 20.16 0.35
N ASN A 105 6.16 20.37 1.37
CA ASN A 105 6.63 20.45 2.77
C ASN A 105 6.31 19.19 3.59
N GLU A 106 5.81 18.16 2.96
CA GLU A 106 5.48 16.91 3.65
C GLU A 106 6.69 15.99 3.66
N LYS A 107 6.98 15.40 4.81
CA LYS A 107 8.14 14.53 4.98
C LYS A 107 7.79 13.19 5.59
N LYS A 108 6.71 13.12 6.37
CA LYS A 108 6.34 11.88 7.05
C LYS A 108 5.50 11.01 6.14
N THR A 109 5.81 9.72 6.13
CA THR A 109 5.09 8.73 5.34
C THR A 109 4.19 7.85 6.20
N VAL A 110 4.44 7.77 7.50
CA VAL A 110 3.65 6.94 8.42
C VAL A 110 3.63 7.59 9.79
N ARG A 111 2.48 7.43 10.46
CA ARG A 111 2.29 7.85 11.84
C ARG A 111 1.67 6.71 12.63
N VAL A 112 2.39 6.21 13.63
CA VAL A 112 1.91 5.16 14.51
C VAL A 112 0.98 5.78 15.55
N LEU A 113 -0.14 5.12 15.80
CA LEU A 113 -1.16 5.60 16.74
C LEU A 113 -1.12 4.78 18.01
N GLU A 114 -1.32 5.44 19.13
CA GLU A 114 -1.51 4.75 20.40
C GLU A 114 -2.96 4.30 20.50
N LYS A 115 -3.14 3.17 21.16
CA LYS A 115 -4.48 2.67 21.46
C LYS A 115 -5.12 3.42 22.63
#